data_13ea4da33e9805f35f957bc18efc0e9c
#
_entry.id   13ea4da33e9805f35f957bc18efc0e9c
#
_cell.length_a   1.000
_cell.length_b   1.000
_cell.length_c   1.000
_cell.angle_alpha   90.00
_cell.angle_beta   90.00
_cell.angle_gamma   90.00
#
_symmetry.space_group_name_H-M   'P 1'
#
loop_
_entity.id
_entity.type
_entity.pdbx_description
1 polymer ?
#
loop_
_entity_poly.entity_id
_entity_poly.type
_entity_poly.pdbx_seq_one_letter_code
_entity_poly.pdbx_strand_id
1 'polypeptide(L)'
;DKKIEVKSERDVWQKTGNIAIEYECYGKPSGINATESDYWFHNLCIGDETFATIVFDTTSLKRIINNLDKKRSVSGGDNNAARMYLLNLQKLFSSDVIKAFKETKDAA
;
A
#
# COMPACT_ATOMS: atom_id res chain seq x y z
N ASP A 1 19.06 13.90 -0.11
CA ASP A 1 17.65 14.25 0.02
C ASP A 1 16.76 13.04 -0.16
N LYS A 2 15.67 12.96 0.60
CA LYS A 2 14.73 11.85 0.53
C LYS A 2 13.54 12.21 -0.34
N LYS A 3 13.11 11.26 -1.15
CA LYS A 3 11.92 11.39 -1.99
C LYS A 3 10.73 10.75 -1.27
N ILE A 4 9.62 11.45 -1.24
CA ILE A 4 8.41 11.00 -0.55
C ILE A 4 7.26 10.92 -1.55
N GLU A 5 6.61 9.75 -1.58
CA GLU A 5 5.36 9.55 -2.30
C GLU A 5 4.21 9.72 -1.31
N VAL A 6 3.24 10.57 -1.63
CA VAL A 6 2.09 10.80 -0.76
C VAL A 6 0.82 10.33 -1.45
N LYS A 7 0.08 9.48 -0.78
CA LYS A 7 -1.22 8.96 -1.24
C LYS A 7 -2.27 9.19 -0.17
N SER A 8 -3.51 9.36 -0.59
CA SER A 8 -4.62 9.60 0.34
C SER A 8 -5.74 8.59 0.10
N GLU A 9 -6.11 7.88 1.16
CA GLU A 9 -7.30 7.02 1.18
C GLU A 9 -8.50 7.82 1.60
N ARG A 10 -9.55 7.74 0.82
CA ARG A 10 -10.81 8.39 1.16
C ARG A 10 -11.68 7.46 2.01
N ASP A 11 -12.75 7.98 2.51
CA ASP A 11 -13.66 7.46 3.54
C ASP A 11 -13.92 5.94 3.59
N VAL A 12 -13.81 5.22 2.48
CA VAL A 12 -14.14 3.78 2.44
C VAL A 12 -13.30 2.94 3.39
N TRP A 13 -12.07 3.36 3.68
CA TRP A 13 -11.21 2.63 4.63
C TRP A 13 -11.83 2.48 6.01
N GLN A 14 -12.70 3.42 6.42
CA GLN A 14 -13.37 3.38 7.72
C GLN A 14 -14.29 2.17 7.84
N LYS A 15 -14.89 1.75 6.73
CA LYS A 15 -15.84 0.63 6.70
C LYS A 15 -15.13 -0.70 6.49
N THR A 16 -14.12 -0.71 5.64
CA THR A 16 -13.47 -1.95 5.21
C THR A 16 -12.23 -2.30 6.01
N GLY A 17 -11.58 -1.30 6.61
CA GLY A 17 -10.28 -1.48 7.25
C GLY A 17 -9.15 -1.69 6.25
N ASN A 18 -9.38 -1.42 4.96
CA ASN A 18 -8.40 -1.65 3.90
C ASN A 18 -7.85 -0.34 3.34
N ILE A 19 -6.58 -0.37 2.95
CA ILE A 19 -5.99 0.66 2.11
C ILE A 19 -5.68 0.07 0.73
N ALA A 20 -5.71 0.91 -0.30
CA ALA A 20 -5.47 0.49 -1.67
C ALA A 20 -4.10 1.00 -2.13
N ILE A 21 -3.25 0.11 -2.60
CA ILE A 21 -1.92 0.45 -3.10
C ILE A 21 -1.90 0.17 -4.60
N GLU A 22 -1.88 1.23 -5.41
CA GLU A 22 -1.84 1.10 -6.86
C GLU A 22 -0.53 0.46 -7.31
N TYR A 23 -0.62 -0.44 -8.30
CA TYR A 23 0.55 -1.11 -8.84
C TYR A 23 0.60 -1.10 -10.36
N GLU A 24 -0.50 -0.80 -11.03
CA GLU A 24 -0.60 -0.82 -12.47
C GLU A 24 -1.67 0.16 -12.94
N CYS A 25 -1.46 0.80 -14.07
CA CYS A 25 -2.45 1.67 -14.69
C CYS A 25 -2.34 1.54 -16.20
N TYR A 26 -3.47 1.27 -16.88
CA TYR A 26 -3.52 1.00 -18.32
C TYR A 26 -2.50 -0.08 -18.74
N GLY A 27 -2.34 -1.11 -17.93
CA GLY A 27 -1.44 -2.24 -18.20
C GLY A 27 0.03 -1.94 -18.00
N LYS A 28 0.39 -0.77 -17.48
CA LYS A 28 1.78 -0.37 -17.24
C LYS A 28 2.05 -0.26 -15.72
N PRO A 29 3.28 -0.57 -15.27
CA PRO A 29 3.63 -0.39 -13.87
C PRO A 29 3.35 1.04 -13.42
N SER A 30 2.73 1.17 -12.24
CA SER A 30 2.42 2.46 -11.63
C SER A 30 2.46 2.32 -10.11
N GLY A 31 2.25 3.41 -9.39
CA GLY A 31 2.23 3.37 -7.95
C GLY A 31 3.45 2.68 -7.36
N ILE A 32 3.22 1.64 -6.56
CA ILE A 32 4.30 0.94 -5.87
C ILE A 32 5.29 0.25 -6.82
N ASN A 33 4.85 -0.10 -8.02
CA ASN A 33 5.72 -0.74 -9.01
C ASN A 33 6.52 0.24 -9.87
N ALA A 34 6.24 1.52 -9.75
CA ALA A 34 6.93 2.56 -10.54
C ALA A 34 7.64 3.60 -9.66
N THR A 35 7.29 3.69 -8.39
CA THR A 35 7.81 4.73 -7.51
C THR A 35 9.33 4.60 -7.29
N GLU A 36 9.98 5.74 -7.28
CA GLU A 36 11.40 5.86 -6.91
C GLU A 36 11.56 6.51 -5.53
N SER A 37 10.46 6.59 -4.77
CA SER A 37 10.47 7.22 -3.45
C SER A 37 11.23 6.39 -2.43
N ASP A 38 11.79 7.07 -1.44
CA ASP A 38 12.38 6.44 -0.27
C ASP A 38 11.32 6.09 0.76
N TYR A 39 10.31 6.95 0.88
CA TYR A 39 9.20 6.79 1.82
C TYR A 39 7.86 6.92 1.11
N TRP A 40 6.90 6.17 1.60
CA TRP A 40 5.53 6.16 1.14
C TRP A 40 4.62 6.60 2.29
N PHE A 41 4.03 7.78 2.17
CA PHE A 41 3.12 8.34 3.16
C PHE A 41 1.70 8.07 2.71
N HIS A 42 0.97 7.29 3.49
CA HIS A 42 -0.41 6.92 3.18
C HIS A 42 -1.36 7.56 4.17
N ASN A 43 -2.05 8.60 3.73
CA ASN A 43 -2.99 9.35 4.54
C ASN A 43 -4.33 8.63 4.61
N LEU A 44 -4.87 8.52 5.82
CA LEU A 44 -6.23 8.03 6.06
C LEU A 44 -7.11 9.26 6.29
N CYS A 45 -8.01 9.53 5.34
CA CYS A 45 -8.80 10.75 5.35
C CYS A 45 -10.24 10.50 5.79
N ILE A 46 -10.80 11.48 6.49
CA ILE A 46 -12.22 11.55 6.84
C ILE A 46 -12.72 12.87 6.26
N GLY A 47 -13.51 12.79 5.20
CA GLY A 47 -13.87 13.99 4.43
C GLY A 47 -12.60 14.65 3.90
N ASP A 48 -12.45 15.94 4.17
CA ASP A 48 -11.29 16.72 3.72
C ASP A 48 -10.13 16.75 4.72
N GLU A 49 -10.28 16.04 5.84
CA GLU A 49 -9.26 16.06 6.90
C GLU A 49 -8.44 14.77 6.90
N THR A 50 -7.16 14.89 7.20
CA THR A 50 -6.30 13.73 7.44
C THR A 50 -6.47 13.29 8.89
N PHE A 51 -7.01 12.09 9.09
CA PHE A 51 -7.16 11.49 10.41
C PHE A 51 -5.83 10.93 10.92
N ALA A 52 -5.10 10.24 10.05
CA ALA A 52 -3.81 9.63 10.38
C ALA A 52 -2.99 9.45 9.11
N THR A 53 -1.69 9.31 9.28
CA THR A 53 -0.78 8.98 8.18
C THR A 53 0.06 7.79 8.58
N ILE A 54 0.10 6.77 7.72
CA ILE A 54 1.00 5.65 7.89
C ILE A 54 2.23 5.94 7.04
N VAL A 55 3.39 5.94 7.66
CA VAL A 55 4.66 6.14 6.97
C VAL A 55 5.32 4.79 6.77
N PHE A 56 5.49 4.41 5.52
CA PHE A 56 6.23 3.20 5.16
C PHE A 56 7.59 3.58 4.62
N ASP A 57 8.60 2.80 4.99
CA ASP A 57 9.80 2.69 4.16
C ASP A 57 9.36 2.01 2.86
N THR A 58 9.65 2.60 1.70
CA THR A 58 9.13 2.09 0.42
C THR A 58 9.61 0.67 0.12
N THR A 59 10.87 0.39 0.39
CA THR A 59 11.43 -0.96 0.19
C THR A 59 10.71 -1.97 1.09
N SER A 60 10.43 -1.59 2.33
CA SER A 60 9.69 -2.43 3.27
C SER A 60 8.25 -2.68 2.81
N LEU A 61 7.59 -1.66 2.29
CA LEU A 61 6.23 -1.82 1.76
C LEU A 61 6.21 -2.81 0.59
N LYS A 62 7.17 -2.72 -0.31
CA LYS A 62 7.31 -3.68 -1.42
C LYS A 62 7.51 -5.10 -0.92
N ARG A 63 8.33 -5.29 0.11
CA ARG A 63 8.57 -6.61 0.72
C ARG A 63 7.28 -7.16 1.35
N ILE A 64 6.55 -6.33 2.07
CA ILE A 64 5.27 -6.73 2.68
C ILE A 64 4.33 -7.25 1.59
N ILE A 65 4.16 -6.48 0.51
CA ILE A 65 3.27 -6.85 -0.59
C ILE A 65 3.71 -8.15 -1.25
N ASN A 66 5.01 -8.30 -1.51
CA ASN A 66 5.55 -9.48 -2.18
C ASN A 66 5.40 -10.76 -1.36
N ASN A 67 5.24 -10.64 -0.05
CA ASN A 67 5.12 -11.78 0.86
C ASN A 67 3.70 -12.08 1.31
N LEU A 68 2.70 -11.39 0.75
CA LEU A 68 1.31 -11.72 1.02
C LEU A 68 0.95 -13.01 0.28
N ASP A 69 0.46 -14.01 1.00
CA ASP A 69 0.05 -15.30 0.44
C ASP A 69 -1.08 -15.15 -0.57
N LYS A 70 -2.03 -14.30 -0.25
CA LYS A 70 -3.17 -14.01 -1.12
C LYS A 70 -3.29 -12.52 -1.31
N LYS A 71 -2.84 -12.05 -2.46
CA LYS A 71 -2.97 -10.64 -2.82
C LYS A 71 -4.36 -10.40 -3.35
N ARG A 72 -5.13 -9.59 -2.66
CA ARG A 72 -6.42 -9.15 -3.17
C ARG A 72 -6.19 -7.92 -4.06
N SER A 73 -6.65 -8.01 -5.30
CA SER A 73 -6.50 -6.94 -6.29
C SER A 73 -7.87 -6.44 -6.74
N VAL A 74 -8.02 -5.14 -6.89
CA VAL A 74 -9.24 -4.51 -7.37
C VAL A 74 -8.90 -3.49 -8.45
N SER A 75 -9.90 -3.14 -9.27
CA SER A 75 -9.77 -2.07 -10.25
C SER A 75 -10.36 -0.78 -9.67
N GLY A 76 -9.78 0.36 -10.07
CA GLY A 76 -10.25 1.66 -9.62
C GLY A 76 -9.73 2.77 -10.52
N GLY A 77 -9.90 4.02 -10.06
CA GLY A 77 -9.51 5.19 -10.82
C GLY A 77 -10.38 5.44 -12.03
N ASP A 78 -9.97 6.37 -12.87
CA ASP A 78 -10.70 6.74 -14.09
C ASP A 78 -10.80 5.57 -15.05
N ASN A 79 -12.03 5.26 -15.51
CA ASN A 79 -12.31 4.15 -16.41
C ASN A 79 -11.89 2.78 -15.86
N ASN A 80 -11.76 2.64 -14.54
CA ASN A 80 -11.25 1.42 -13.88
C ASN A 80 -9.89 0.97 -14.45
N ALA A 81 -9.07 1.92 -14.89
CA ALA A 81 -7.79 1.63 -15.52
C ALA A 81 -6.69 1.25 -14.52
N ALA A 82 -6.82 1.67 -13.28
CA ALA A 82 -5.84 1.37 -12.24
C ALA A 82 -6.14 0.04 -11.58
N ARG A 83 -5.08 -0.71 -11.26
CA ARG A 83 -5.18 -1.92 -10.45
C ARG A 83 -4.45 -1.68 -9.14
N MET A 84 -5.07 -2.13 -8.05
CA MET A 84 -4.59 -1.85 -6.71
C MET A 84 -4.63 -3.11 -5.86
N TYR A 85 -3.60 -3.30 -5.03
CA TYR A 85 -3.66 -4.29 -3.96
C TYR A 85 -4.43 -3.70 -2.79
N LEU A 86 -5.29 -4.50 -2.17
CA LEU A 86 -5.95 -4.12 -0.91
C LEU A 86 -5.16 -4.71 0.25
N LEU A 87 -4.69 -3.83 1.14
CA LEU A 87 -4.02 -4.21 2.37
C LEU A 87 -4.95 -3.95 3.54
N ASN A 88 -5.29 -5.00 4.28
CA ASN A 88 -6.08 -4.85 5.49
C ASN A 88 -5.21 -4.30 6.62
N LEU A 89 -5.62 -3.17 7.22
CA LEU A 89 -4.83 -2.47 8.23
C LEU A 89 -4.55 -3.34 9.46
N GLN A 90 -5.54 -4.13 9.88
CA GLN A 90 -5.36 -5.01 11.04
C GLN A 90 -4.35 -6.12 10.75
N LYS A 91 -4.42 -6.71 9.56
CA LYS A 91 -3.49 -7.77 9.16
C LYS A 91 -2.08 -7.24 8.91
N LEU A 92 -1.97 -6.03 8.41
CA LEU A 92 -0.68 -5.40 8.11
C LEU A 92 0.25 -5.40 9.32
N PHE A 93 -0.29 -5.26 10.51
CA PHE A 93 0.47 -5.25 11.75
C PHE A 93 0.32 -6.55 12.55
N SER A 94 -0.14 -7.63 11.90
CA SER A 94 -0.27 -8.92 12.53
C SER A 94 1.09 -9.62 12.67
N SER A 95 1.15 -10.55 13.62
CA SER A 95 2.37 -11.35 13.82
C SER A 95 2.74 -12.18 12.60
N ASP A 96 1.75 -12.63 11.81
CA ASP A 96 1.99 -13.42 10.60
C ASP A 96 2.70 -12.59 9.53
N VAL A 97 2.25 -11.36 9.30
CA VAL A 97 2.88 -10.47 8.33
C VAL A 97 4.29 -10.07 8.78
N ILE A 98 4.44 -9.77 10.07
CA ILE A 98 5.74 -9.41 10.63
C ILE A 98 6.73 -10.56 10.50
N LYS A 99 6.28 -11.80 10.77
CA LYS A 99 7.11 -12.99 10.63
C LYS A 99 7.56 -13.19 9.17
N ALA A 100 6.64 -13.11 8.22
CA ALA A 100 6.95 -13.23 6.80
C ALA A 100 7.94 -12.16 6.34
N PHE A 101 7.77 -10.94 6.82
CA PHE A 101 8.68 -9.83 6.53
C PHE A 101 10.11 -10.13 7.03
N LYS A 102 10.25 -10.64 8.25
CA LYS A 102 11.56 -11.00 8.81
C LYS A 102 12.23 -12.12 8.03
N GLU A 103 11.48 -13.16 7.67
CA GLU A 103 12.00 -14.31 6.92
C GLU A 103 12.52 -13.91 5.54
N THR A 104 11.83 -13.00 4.86
CA THR A 104 12.27 -12.52 3.55
C THR A 104 13.55 -11.73 3.62
N LYS A 105 13.72 -10.93 4.68
CA LYS A 105 14.96 -10.17 4.88
C LYS A 105 16.14 -11.11 5.00
N ASP A 106 15.98 -12.22 5.72
CA ASP A 106 17.03 -13.19 5.94
C ASP A 106 17.35 -13.99 4.67
N ALA A 107 16.37 -14.16 3.79
CA ALA A 107 16.53 -14.88 2.53
C ALA A 107 17.14 -14.01 1.41
N ALA A 108 17.12 -12.72 1.57
CA ALA A 108 17.70 -11.79 0.60
C ALA A 108 19.21 -11.65 0.83
#